data_7064723c27aab61e6eb5086cf3561c7f
#
_entry.id   7064723c27aab61e6eb5086cf3561c7f
#
_cell.length_a   1.000
_cell.length_b   1.000
_cell.length_c   1.000
_cell.angle_alpha   90.00
_cell.angle_beta   90.00
_cell.angle_gamma   90.00
#
_symmetry.space_group_name_H-M   'P 1'
#
loop_
_entity.id
_entity.type
_entity.pdbx_description
1 polymer ?
#
loop_
_entity_poly.entity_id
_entity_poly.type
_entity_poly.pdbx_seq_one_letter_code
_entity_poly.pdbx_strand_id
1 'polypeptide(L)' 'MRRAAVSVPSNIVEGCARDSQADYLRFLYIAFGSLREIHYQLSLSNRLGFLRNKDLSLIEPEIVETEKVLNVLIRALRDD' A
#
# COMPACT_ATOMS: atom_id res chain seq x y z
N MET A 1 4.23 -10.33 -4.34
CA MET A 1 3.42 -9.15 -4.60
C MET A 1 2.20 -9.43 -5.46
N ARG A 2 2.39 -10.16 -6.55
CA ARG A 2 1.26 -10.46 -7.42
C ARG A 2 0.17 -11.27 -6.71
N ARG A 3 0.59 -12.26 -5.93
CA ARG A 3 -0.37 -13.07 -5.20
C ARG A 3 -1.19 -12.25 -4.24
N ALA A 4 -0.52 -11.35 -3.52
CA ALA A 4 -1.22 -10.50 -2.57
C ALA A 4 -2.22 -9.60 -3.28
N ALA A 5 -1.83 -9.06 -4.43
CA ALA A 5 -2.69 -8.18 -5.20
C ALA A 5 -3.92 -8.90 -5.74
N VAL A 6 -3.77 -10.20 -6.07
CA VAL A 6 -4.89 -10.98 -6.58
C VAL A 6 -5.79 -11.47 -5.46
N SER A 7 -5.20 -11.87 -4.33
CA SER A 7 -5.99 -12.41 -3.22
C SER A 7 -6.82 -11.36 -2.51
N VAL A 8 -6.40 -10.11 -2.54
CA VAL A 8 -7.12 -9.04 -1.86
C VAL A 8 -8.55 -8.87 -2.40
N PRO A 9 -8.76 -8.74 -3.71
CA PRO A 9 -10.12 -8.67 -4.24
C PRO A 9 -10.96 -9.91 -3.92
N SER A 10 -10.33 -11.09 -3.96
CA SER A 10 -11.04 -12.33 -3.63
C SER A 10 -11.54 -12.31 -2.20
N ASN A 11 -10.73 -11.81 -1.28
CA ASN A 11 -11.12 -11.71 0.11
C ASN A 11 -12.30 -10.76 0.30
N ILE A 12 -12.35 -9.69 -0.45
CA ILE A 12 -13.48 -8.77 -0.39
C ILE A 12 -14.76 -9.48 -0.84
N VAL A 13 -14.67 -10.18 -1.96
CA VAL A 13 -15.84 -10.85 -2.52
C VAL A 13 -16.36 -11.92 -1.58
N GLU A 14 -15.47 -12.70 -1.00
CA GLU A 14 -15.85 -13.77 -0.10
C GLU A 14 -16.28 -13.27 1.26
N GLY A 15 -15.68 -12.19 1.70
CA GLY A 15 -15.89 -11.70 3.04
C GLY A 15 -16.90 -10.59 3.13
N CYS A 16 -18.13 -10.83 2.70
CA CYS A 16 -19.18 -9.86 2.88
C CYS A 16 -19.61 -9.73 4.35
N ALA A 17 -19.00 -10.51 5.24
CA ALA A 17 -19.26 -10.42 6.65
C ALA A 17 -18.54 -9.20 7.23
N ARG A 18 -19.13 -8.61 8.26
CA ARG A 18 -18.56 -7.42 8.90
C ARG A 18 -17.16 -7.65 9.42
N ASP A 19 -16.93 -8.84 10.01
CA ASP A 19 -15.64 -9.16 10.59
C ASP A 19 -14.56 -9.20 9.52
N SER A 20 -14.90 -9.76 8.36
CA SER A 20 -13.97 -9.81 7.23
C SER A 20 -13.64 -8.42 6.72
N GLN A 21 -14.62 -7.54 6.70
CA GLN A 21 -14.41 -6.17 6.26
C GLN A 21 -13.50 -5.42 7.21
N ALA A 22 -13.70 -5.63 8.51
CA ALA A 22 -12.86 -4.98 9.51
C ALA A 22 -11.42 -5.48 9.42
N ASP A 23 -11.25 -6.79 9.24
CA ASP A 23 -9.92 -7.37 9.10
C ASP A 23 -9.24 -6.90 7.82
N TYR A 24 -10.00 -6.79 6.76
CA TYR A 24 -9.48 -6.29 5.50
C TYR A 24 -9.03 -4.84 5.63
N LEU A 25 -9.82 -4.03 6.30
CA LEU A 25 -9.48 -2.63 6.52
C LEU A 25 -8.19 -2.52 7.33
N ARG A 26 -8.05 -3.34 8.37
CA ARG A 26 -6.83 -3.37 9.17
C ARG A 26 -5.63 -3.74 8.29
N PHE A 27 -5.80 -4.73 7.42
CA PHE A 27 -4.75 -5.12 6.51
C PHE A 27 -4.33 -3.97 5.61
N LEU A 28 -5.30 -3.20 5.10
CA LEU A 28 -5.00 -2.06 4.25
C LEU A 28 -4.23 -0.98 5.00
N TYR A 29 -4.58 -0.73 6.26
CA TYR A 29 -3.84 0.23 7.07
C TYR A 29 -2.40 -0.21 7.27
N ILE A 30 -2.20 -1.49 7.53
CA ILE A 30 -0.85 -2.02 7.71
C ILE A 30 -0.06 -1.89 6.41
N ALA A 31 -0.68 -2.24 5.29
CA ALA A 31 -0.04 -2.16 3.99
C ALA A 31 0.33 -0.71 3.65
N PHE A 32 -0.56 0.22 3.94
CA PHE A 32 -0.31 1.63 3.69
C PHE A 32 0.86 2.12 4.53
N GLY A 33 0.87 1.77 5.81
CA GLY A 33 1.96 2.15 6.70
C GLY A 33 3.30 1.57 6.27
N SER A 34 3.28 0.31 5.84
CA SER A 34 4.51 -0.33 5.36
C SER A 34 5.04 0.36 4.12
N LEU A 35 4.16 0.73 3.21
CA LEU A 35 4.55 1.42 2.00
C LEU A 35 5.14 2.80 2.29
N ARG A 36 4.56 3.51 3.26
CA ARG A 36 5.10 4.79 3.69
C ARG A 36 6.49 4.62 4.29
N GLU A 37 6.68 3.56 5.06
CA GLU A 37 7.98 3.26 5.65
C GLU A 37 9.02 2.98 4.57
N ILE A 38 8.66 2.20 3.56
CA ILE A 38 9.55 1.90 2.45
C ILE A 38 9.91 3.19 1.72
N HIS A 39 8.94 4.06 1.48
CA HIS A 39 9.17 5.32 0.80
C HIS A 39 10.17 6.17 1.58
N TYR A 40 9.99 6.24 2.90
CA TYR A 40 10.91 6.98 3.76
C TYR A 40 12.32 6.42 3.68
N GLN A 41 12.45 5.09 3.73
CA GLN A 41 13.76 4.46 3.71
C GLN A 41 14.46 4.63 2.37
N LEU A 42 13.71 4.63 1.28
CA LEU A 42 14.30 4.89 -0.04
C LEU A 42 14.80 6.33 -0.12
N SER A 43 14.04 7.27 0.40
CA SER A 43 14.44 8.66 0.42
C SER A 43 15.69 8.85 1.27
N LEU A 44 15.74 8.18 2.42
CA LEU A 44 16.90 8.25 3.29
C LEU A 44 18.13 7.65 2.60
N SER A 45 17.96 6.49 1.97
CA SER A 45 19.06 5.85 1.23
C SER A 45 19.58 6.76 0.14
N ASN A 46 18.69 7.48 -0.53
CA ASN A 46 19.09 8.43 -1.55
C ASN A 46 19.93 9.56 -0.95
N ARG A 47 19.48 10.10 0.18
CA ARG A 47 20.22 11.19 0.83
C ARG A 47 21.57 10.75 1.36
N LEU A 48 21.67 9.49 1.76
CA LEU A 48 22.95 8.94 2.26
C LEU A 48 23.88 8.48 1.14
N GLY A 49 23.41 8.57 -0.11
CA GLY A 49 24.26 8.23 -1.25
C GLY A 49 24.23 6.76 -1.65
N PHE A 50 23.39 5.95 -1.03
CA PHE A 50 23.29 4.53 -1.36
C PHE A 50 22.35 4.26 -2.53
N LEU A 51 21.46 5.20 -2.82
CA LEU A 51 20.50 5.06 -3.91
C LEU A 51 20.60 6.29 -4.81
N ARG A 52 20.80 6.08 -6.10
CA ARG A 52 20.98 7.17 -7.04
C ARG A 52 19.64 7.88 -7.30
N ASN A 53 19.73 9.19 -7.58
CA ASN A 53 18.54 9.98 -7.89
C ASN A 53 17.75 9.39 -9.06
N LYS A 54 18.45 8.87 -10.05
CA LYS A 54 17.82 8.27 -11.21
C LYS A 54 16.94 7.08 -10.80
N ASP A 55 17.46 6.24 -9.91
CA ASP A 55 16.73 5.05 -9.48
C ASP A 55 15.55 5.42 -8.59
N LEU A 56 15.74 6.40 -7.71
CA LEU A 56 14.64 6.88 -6.87
C LEU A 56 13.53 7.46 -7.73
N SER A 57 13.88 8.21 -8.78
CA SER A 57 12.90 8.81 -9.68
C SER A 57 12.08 7.77 -10.44
N LEU A 58 12.64 6.58 -10.64
CA LEU A 58 11.92 5.50 -11.30
C LEU A 58 10.94 4.81 -10.37
N ILE A 59 11.29 4.70 -9.09
CA ILE A 59 10.50 3.95 -8.12
C ILE A 59 9.44 4.82 -7.46
N GLU A 60 9.79 6.05 -7.14
CA GLU A 60 8.94 6.92 -6.32
C GLU A 60 7.54 7.14 -6.87
N PRO A 61 7.36 7.39 -8.19
CA PRO A 61 6.01 7.58 -8.71
C PRO A 61 5.10 6.36 -8.53
N GLU A 62 5.67 5.17 -8.61
CA GLU A 62 4.90 3.95 -8.43
C GLU A 62 4.47 3.77 -6.98
N ILE A 63 5.33 4.14 -6.06
CA ILE A 63 4.99 4.09 -4.64
C ILE A 63 3.85 5.06 -4.35
N VAL A 64 3.95 6.27 -4.85
CA VAL A 64 2.92 7.29 -4.66
C VAL A 64 1.58 6.83 -5.25
N GLU A 65 1.62 6.22 -6.44
CA GLU A 65 0.39 5.74 -7.06
C GLU A 65 -0.24 4.62 -6.23
N THR A 66 0.57 3.72 -5.72
CA THR A 66 0.06 2.63 -4.87
C THR A 66 -0.52 3.17 -3.58
N GLU A 67 0.12 4.19 -2.99
CA GLU A 67 -0.41 4.84 -1.79
C GLU A 67 -1.79 5.43 -2.06
N LYS A 68 -1.97 6.04 -3.22
CA LYS A 68 -3.25 6.62 -3.59
C LYS A 68 -4.34 5.57 -3.72
N VAL A 69 -4.01 4.45 -4.36
CA VAL A 69 -4.96 3.34 -4.52
C VAL A 69 -5.37 2.80 -3.17
N LEU A 70 -4.40 2.57 -2.29
CA LEU A 70 -4.70 2.06 -0.95
C LEU A 70 -5.56 3.04 -0.18
N ASN A 71 -5.28 4.32 -0.30
CA ASN A 71 -6.04 5.34 0.39
C ASN A 71 -7.50 5.38 -0.07
N VAL A 72 -7.73 5.21 -1.37
CA VAL A 72 -9.08 5.15 -1.91
C VAL A 72 -9.82 3.93 -1.38
N LEU A 73 -9.15 2.78 -1.35
CA LEU A 73 -9.76 1.56 -0.83
C LEU A 73 -10.11 1.70 0.66
N ILE A 74 -9.20 2.27 1.43
CA ILE A 74 -9.42 2.49 2.85
C ILE A 74 -10.65 3.36 3.06
N ARG A 75 -10.75 4.45 2.32
CA ARG A 75 -11.89 5.35 2.46
C ARG A 75 -13.19 4.69 2.06
N ALA A 76 -13.16 3.93 0.97
CA ALA A 76 -14.36 3.27 0.48
C ALA A 76 -14.91 2.28 1.51
N LEU A 77 -14.02 1.54 2.17
CA LEU A 77 -14.44 0.55 3.16
C LEU A 77 -14.81 1.19 4.49
N ARG A 78 -14.10 2.26 4.86
CA ARG A 78 -14.36 2.92 6.13
C ARG A 78 -15.69 3.67 6.12
N ASP A 79 -16.02 4.29 5.00
CA ASP A 79 -17.21 5.13 4.89
C ASP A 79 -18.49 4.32 4.67
N ASP A 80 -18.36 3.04 4.42
CA ASP A 80 -19.49 2.15 4.35
C ASP A 80 -19.96 1.75 5.75
#